data_7a7d24bd9623d79bd66d8c0f8b4e7981
#
_entry.id   7a7d24bd9623d79bd66d8c0f8b4e7981
#
_cell.length_a   1.000
_cell.length_b   1.000
_cell.length_c   1.000
_cell.angle_alpha   90.00
_cell.angle_beta   90.00
_cell.angle_gamma   90.00
#
_symmetry.space_group_name_H-M   'P 1'
#
loop_
_entity.id
_entity.type
_entity.pdbx_description
1 polymer ?
#
loop_
_entity_poly.entity_id
_entity_poly.type
_entity_poly.pdbx_seq_one_letter_code
_entity_poly.pdbx_strand_id
1 'polypeptide(L)'
;MIVVSVCFFSCKNSPSVESVKEDELFSLSYGRFEDQLNMFDLADIGNVHTSMTMRDGFFYIANGEAQKIMELNSYGDLLTLYYNETEDASETRTHEGAASKRKAIAYPFNNPGAIAVDSRKRMYVVSTMPKERQEENEKGTLLYSQIILRFASDGTSEDYIGQQGIGGTPFPFIKNIYTTSSDELVVVCLTTEGTIVYWFSEAGFLMYQIPILIKDAPKTDDAKAGANGISVLQDVIPDCTSRKLFVKVDYYEPRIDEDSKTEAGIDFVKTYVFPLAVESGKYGTPVAVPPYEETVSA
;
A
#
# COMPACT_ATOMS: atom_id res chain seq x y z
N MET A 1 5.50 48.96 -45.04
CA MET A 1 5.97 47.71 -44.44
C MET A 1 5.51 47.71 -42.95
N ILE A 2 4.40 47.06 -42.65
CA ILE A 2 3.82 47.06 -41.32
C ILE A 2 4.28 45.75 -40.65
N VAL A 3 5.08 45.87 -39.59
CA VAL A 3 5.50 44.73 -38.78
C VAL A 3 4.43 44.53 -37.69
N VAL A 4 3.66 43.44 -37.81
CA VAL A 4 2.72 43.00 -36.79
C VAL A 4 3.48 42.13 -35.79
N SER A 5 3.72 42.66 -34.57
CA SER A 5 4.30 41.92 -33.47
C SER A 5 3.19 41.13 -32.80
N VAL A 6 3.19 39.81 -32.97
CA VAL A 6 2.27 38.89 -32.27
C VAL A 6 2.90 38.52 -30.93
N CYS A 7 2.38 39.12 -29.84
CA CYS A 7 2.71 38.72 -28.49
C CYS A 7 1.96 37.43 -28.14
N PHE A 8 2.68 36.30 -28.06
CA PHE A 8 2.16 35.08 -27.46
C PHE A 8 2.13 35.25 -25.95
N PHE A 9 0.97 35.53 -25.40
CA PHE A 9 0.73 35.36 -23.97
C PHE A 9 0.60 33.85 -23.69
N SER A 10 1.67 33.25 -23.22
CA SER A 10 1.62 31.91 -22.62
C SER A 10 0.95 32.03 -21.24
N CYS A 11 -0.34 31.77 -21.17
CA CYS A 11 -1.01 31.54 -19.90
C CYS A 11 -0.43 30.25 -19.30
N LYS A 12 0.45 30.36 -18.33
CA LYS A 12 0.76 29.28 -17.40
C LYS A 12 -0.44 29.09 -16.47
N ASN A 13 -1.48 28.42 -16.94
CA ASN A 13 -2.49 27.87 -16.05
C ASN A 13 -1.88 26.65 -15.36
N SER A 14 -1.30 26.85 -14.20
CA SER A 14 -1.08 25.75 -13.25
C SER A 14 -2.48 25.35 -12.77
N PRO A 15 -2.92 24.11 -12.94
CA PRO A 15 -4.18 23.67 -12.36
C PRO A 15 -4.06 23.80 -10.83
N SER A 16 -4.82 24.71 -10.24
CA SER A 16 -4.97 24.79 -8.79
C SER A 16 -6.21 23.99 -8.41
N VAL A 17 -6.06 23.03 -7.53
CA VAL A 17 -7.19 22.37 -6.88
C VAL A 17 -7.62 23.30 -5.74
N GLU A 18 -8.79 23.93 -5.87
CA GLU A 18 -9.31 24.86 -4.85
C GLU A 18 -10.08 24.14 -3.74
N SER A 19 -10.70 23.01 -4.06
CA SER A 19 -11.43 22.19 -3.08
C SER A 19 -11.52 20.74 -3.54
N VAL A 20 -11.64 19.84 -2.58
CA VAL A 20 -11.97 18.42 -2.79
C VAL A 20 -13.38 18.22 -2.24
N LYS A 21 -14.28 17.64 -3.04
CA LYS A 21 -15.60 17.26 -2.60
C LYS A 21 -15.56 15.84 -2.06
N GLU A 22 -16.07 15.65 -0.86
CA GLU A 22 -16.24 14.35 -0.23
C GLU A 22 -17.70 13.93 -0.32
N ASP A 23 -17.94 12.71 -0.83
CA ASP A 23 -19.26 12.10 -0.88
C ASP A 23 -19.19 10.73 -0.18
N GLU A 24 -20.05 10.52 0.82
CA GLU A 24 -20.20 9.22 1.48
C GLU A 24 -20.89 8.24 0.52
N LEU A 25 -20.29 7.07 0.31
CA LEU A 25 -20.87 6.02 -0.51
C LEU A 25 -21.73 5.05 0.32
N PHE A 26 -21.18 4.55 1.40
CA PHE A 26 -21.83 3.67 2.37
C PHE A 26 -21.02 3.63 3.66
N SER A 27 -21.63 3.11 4.72
CA SER A 27 -20.97 2.89 6.01
C SER A 27 -21.08 1.42 6.42
N LEU A 28 -20.06 0.91 7.11
CA LEU A 28 -20.07 -0.43 7.71
C LEU A 28 -20.07 -0.29 9.23
N SER A 29 -20.86 -1.11 9.88
CA SER A 29 -20.92 -1.15 11.34
C SER A 29 -19.67 -1.85 11.91
N TYR A 30 -19.28 -1.47 13.13
CA TYR A 30 -18.28 -2.19 13.90
C TYR A 30 -18.90 -3.43 14.54
N GLY A 31 -18.14 -4.53 14.55
CA GLY A 31 -18.56 -5.77 15.20
C GLY A 31 -17.97 -7.00 14.54
N ARG A 32 -18.49 -8.17 14.99
CA ARG A 32 -17.99 -9.49 14.60
C ARG A 32 -18.88 -10.24 13.61
N PHE A 33 -19.97 -9.61 13.14
CA PHE A 33 -20.80 -10.22 12.13
C PHE A 33 -20.10 -10.20 10.76
N GLU A 34 -20.57 -11.03 9.87
CA GLU A 34 -20.01 -11.22 8.52
C GLU A 34 -19.92 -9.94 7.68
N ASP A 35 -20.86 -8.99 7.89
CA ASP A 35 -20.99 -7.70 7.21
C ASP A 35 -20.45 -6.51 8.04
N GLN A 36 -19.80 -6.80 9.17
CA GLN A 36 -19.23 -5.80 10.08
C GLN A 36 -17.70 -5.86 10.05
N LEU A 37 -17.06 -4.79 10.49
CA LEU A 37 -15.61 -4.72 10.66
C LEU A 37 -15.23 -4.88 12.12
N ASN A 38 -14.38 -5.86 12.41
CA ASN A 38 -13.69 -5.93 13.68
C ASN A 38 -12.45 -5.05 13.62
N MET A 39 -12.52 -3.87 14.22
CA MET A 39 -11.46 -2.86 14.20
C MET A 39 -10.65 -2.84 15.51
N PHE A 40 -11.07 -3.57 16.51
CA PHE A 40 -10.48 -3.51 17.83
C PHE A 40 -10.06 -4.89 18.29
N ASP A 41 -8.77 -5.14 18.39
CA ASP A 41 -8.24 -6.17 19.25
C ASP A 41 -8.08 -5.58 20.65
N LEU A 42 -8.92 -6.04 21.58
CA LEU A 42 -8.85 -5.63 22.99
C LEU A 42 -7.60 -6.17 23.71
N ALA A 43 -6.93 -7.15 23.12
CA ALA A 43 -5.73 -7.76 23.67
C ALA A 43 -4.45 -7.03 23.19
N ASP A 44 -4.48 -6.44 22.00
CA ASP A 44 -3.33 -5.76 21.39
C ASP A 44 -3.76 -4.39 20.86
N ILE A 45 -3.86 -3.42 21.77
CA ILE A 45 -4.23 -2.04 21.44
C ILE A 45 -3.12 -1.42 20.60
N GLY A 46 -3.24 -1.46 19.28
CA GLY A 46 -2.30 -0.75 18.43
C GLY A 46 -2.26 -1.12 16.96
N ASN A 47 -2.64 -2.30 16.55
CA ASN A 47 -2.52 -2.72 15.16
C ASN A 47 -3.86 -3.12 14.55
N VAL A 48 -4.54 -2.15 13.96
CA VAL A 48 -5.72 -2.44 13.13
C VAL A 48 -5.24 -2.91 11.76
N HIS A 49 -5.37 -4.20 11.50
CA HIS A 49 -5.00 -4.81 10.21
C HIS A 49 -6.22 -4.87 9.28
N THR A 50 -6.73 -3.70 8.90
CA THR A 50 -7.79 -3.61 7.89
C THR A 50 -7.27 -2.89 6.66
N SER A 51 -7.37 -3.53 5.52
CA SER A 51 -6.95 -3.00 4.23
C SER A 51 -8.09 -3.09 3.23
N MET A 52 -8.17 -2.12 2.34
CA MET A 52 -9.22 -2.05 1.33
C MET A 52 -8.63 -1.74 -0.05
N THR A 53 -9.21 -2.36 -1.06
CA THR A 53 -9.01 -1.99 -2.47
C THR A 53 -10.34 -1.92 -3.19
N MET A 54 -10.39 -1.19 -4.30
CA MET A 54 -11.57 -1.09 -5.15
C MET A 54 -11.21 -1.49 -6.59
N ARG A 55 -12.08 -2.27 -7.21
CA ARG A 55 -11.98 -2.59 -8.64
C ARG A 55 -13.35 -2.65 -9.27
N ASP A 56 -13.55 -1.87 -10.35
CA ASP A 56 -14.78 -1.87 -11.18
C ASP A 56 -16.07 -1.70 -10.35
N GLY A 57 -16.04 -0.82 -9.32
CA GLY A 57 -17.17 -0.56 -8.44
C GLY A 57 -17.42 -1.61 -7.34
N PHE A 58 -16.54 -2.61 -7.21
CA PHE A 58 -16.54 -3.55 -6.10
C PHE A 58 -15.46 -3.17 -5.08
N PHE A 59 -15.78 -3.30 -3.81
CA PHE A 59 -14.87 -3.06 -2.70
C PHE A 59 -14.45 -4.39 -2.10
N TYR A 60 -13.17 -4.56 -1.89
CA TYR A 60 -12.58 -5.75 -1.26
C TYR A 60 -11.90 -5.30 0.02
N ILE A 61 -12.36 -5.82 1.15
CA ILE A 61 -11.86 -5.43 2.47
C ILE A 61 -11.29 -6.65 3.17
N ALA A 62 -9.98 -6.64 3.41
CA ALA A 62 -9.31 -7.62 4.26
C ALA A 62 -9.35 -7.11 5.70
N ASN A 63 -10.02 -7.85 6.58
CA ASN A 63 -10.11 -7.56 8.00
C ASN A 63 -9.34 -8.63 8.80
N GLY A 64 -8.08 -8.32 9.08
CA GLY A 64 -7.14 -9.23 9.74
C GLY A 64 -7.61 -9.70 11.09
N GLU A 65 -8.17 -8.81 11.90
CA GLU A 65 -8.68 -9.11 13.24
C GLU A 65 -9.81 -10.15 13.25
N ALA A 66 -10.61 -10.17 12.18
CA ALA A 66 -11.70 -11.14 12.02
C ALA A 66 -11.33 -12.30 11.09
N GLN A 67 -10.08 -12.40 10.63
CA GLN A 67 -9.60 -13.45 9.74
C GLN A 67 -10.51 -13.66 8.51
N LYS A 68 -10.98 -12.54 7.92
CA LYS A 68 -11.95 -12.56 6.82
C LYS A 68 -11.65 -11.54 5.75
N ILE A 69 -12.22 -11.77 4.56
CA ILE A 69 -12.24 -10.80 3.48
C ILE A 69 -13.67 -10.66 2.99
N MET A 70 -14.10 -9.43 2.77
CA MET A 70 -15.42 -9.09 2.28
C MET A 70 -15.33 -8.50 0.88
N GLU A 71 -16.14 -9.00 -0.04
CA GLU A 71 -16.40 -8.35 -1.33
C GLU A 71 -17.78 -7.69 -1.27
N LEU A 72 -17.81 -6.39 -1.49
CA LEU A 72 -19.00 -5.56 -1.40
C LEU A 72 -19.28 -4.88 -2.75
N ASN A 73 -20.56 -4.61 -3.03
CA ASN A 73 -20.92 -3.74 -4.16
C ASN A 73 -20.78 -2.25 -3.78
N SER A 74 -21.10 -1.35 -4.70
CA SER A 74 -21.05 0.10 -4.51
C SER A 74 -22.10 0.65 -3.51
N TYR A 75 -23.01 -0.19 -3.05
CA TYR A 75 -24.02 0.15 -2.02
C TYR A 75 -23.65 -0.39 -0.63
N GLY A 76 -22.51 -1.11 -0.53
CA GLY A 76 -22.10 -1.74 0.72
C GLY A 76 -22.72 -3.11 0.98
N ASP A 77 -23.46 -3.68 0.01
CA ASP A 77 -24.02 -5.03 0.19
C ASP A 77 -22.92 -6.07 0.06
N LEU A 78 -22.88 -7.02 1.00
CA LEU A 78 -21.94 -8.13 1.00
C LEU A 78 -22.31 -9.16 -0.07
N LEU A 79 -21.41 -9.38 -1.04
CA LEU A 79 -21.57 -10.33 -2.15
C LEU A 79 -20.88 -11.65 -1.87
N THR A 80 -19.60 -11.59 -1.43
CA THR A 80 -18.78 -12.74 -1.13
C THR A 80 -18.08 -12.55 0.21
N LEU A 81 -18.12 -13.56 1.04
CA LEU A 81 -17.36 -13.64 2.28
C LEU A 81 -16.34 -14.76 2.18
N TYR A 82 -15.06 -14.42 2.35
CA TYR A 82 -13.98 -15.38 2.61
C TYR A 82 -13.72 -15.38 4.11
N TYR A 83 -13.70 -16.54 4.76
CA TYR A 83 -13.61 -16.61 6.21
C TYR A 83 -12.78 -17.81 6.69
N ASN A 84 -12.24 -17.71 7.90
CA ASN A 84 -11.51 -18.80 8.53
C ASN A 84 -12.46 -19.68 9.36
N GLU A 85 -12.60 -20.97 8.99
CA GLU A 85 -13.45 -21.92 9.72
C GLU A 85 -12.84 -22.38 11.05
N THR A 86 -11.52 -22.30 11.20
CA THR A 86 -10.81 -22.88 12.36
C THR A 86 -10.76 -21.95 13.56
N GLU A 87 -10.94 -20.66 13.33
CA GLU A 87 -11.11 -19.70 14.42
C GLU A 87 -12.58 -19.67 14.80
N ASP A 88 -12.85 -19.91 16.08
CA ASP A 88 -14.18 -20.04 16.66
C ASP A 88 -15.31 -19.51 15.78
N ALA A 89 -15.97 -20.42 15.06
CA ALA A 89 -17.11 -20.10 14.20
C ALA A 89 -18.24 -19.35 14.94
N SER A 90 -18.12 -19.24 16.27
CA SER A 90 -18.93 -18.39 17.12
C SER A 90 -18.70 -16.89 16.91
N GLU A 91 -17.57 -16.49 16.29
CA GLU A 91 -17.23 -15.07 16.14
C GLU A 91 -17.71 -14.49 14.80
N THR A 92 -17.79 -15.29 13.74
CA THR A 92 -18.41 -14.85 12.48
C THR A 92 -19.87 -15.26 12.47
N ARG A 93 -20.69 -14.55 13.23
CA ARG A 93 -22.13 -14.84 13.32
C ARG A 93 -22.83 -14.43 12.03
N THR A 94 -23.60 -15.35 11.46
CA THR A 94 -24.52 -15.04 10.38
C THR A 94 -25.80 -14.45 10.97
N HIS A 95 -26.32 -13.37 10.39
CA HIS A 95 -27.68 -12.92 10.72
C HIS A 95 -28.69 -14.02 10.32
N GLU A 96 -29.52 -14.46 11.26
CA GLU A 96 -30.60 -15.39 10.95
C GLU A 96 -31.47 -14.85 9.82
N GLY A 97 -31.51 -15.58 8.69
CA GLY A 97 -32.27 -15.22 7.49
C GLY A 97 -31.51 -14.57 6.34
N ALA A 98 -30.24 -14.19 6.49
CA ALA A 98 -29.44 -13.58 5.43
C ALA A 98 -28.62 -14.58 4.60
N ALA A 99 -28.48 -15.81 5.04
CA ALA A 99 -27.56 -16.83 4.49
C ALA A 99 -27.87 -17.31 3.05
N SER A 100 -28.98 -16.91 2.42
CA SER A 100 -29.43 -17.54 1.18
C SER A 100 -29.00 -16.83 -0.13
N LYS A 101 -28.28 -15.68 -0.05
CA LYS A 101 -27.94 -14.90 -1.25
C LYS A 101 -26.45 -14.60 -1.44
N ARG A 102 -25.60 -15.00 -0.50
CA ARG A 102 -24.17 -14.67 -0.50
C ARG A 102 -23.33 -15.89 -0.80
N LYS A 103 -22.21 -15.67 -1.47
CA LYS A 103 -21.18 -16.68 -1.64
C LYS A 103 -20.29 -16.68 -0.39
N ALA A 104 -20.12 -17.82 0.24
CA ALA A 104 -19.22 -18.00 1.39
C ALA A 104 -18.12 -19.00 1.01
N ILE A 105 -16.86 -18.62 1.24
CA ILE A 105 -15.68 -19.39 0.88
C ILE A 105 -14.81 -19.54 2.12
N ALA A 106 -14.63 -20.78 2.56
CA ALA A 106 -13.77 -21.10 3.67
C ALA A 106 -12.30 -21.14 3.24
N TYR A 107 -11.44 -20.46 3.97
CA TYR A 107 -9.98 -20.49 3.80
C TYR A 107 -9.28 -20.22 5.14
N PRO A 108 -8.23 -20.97 5.51
CA PRO A 108 -7.53 -20.80 6.78
C PRO A 108 -6.60 -19.59 6.75
N PHE A 109 -7.16 -18.38 6.74
CA PHE A 109 -6.39 -17.16 6.80
C PHE A 109 -5.56 -17.08 8.08
N ASN A 110 -4.41 -16.44 7.97
CA ASN A 110 -3.58 -16.06 9.09
C ASN A 110 -3.21 -14.58 8.94
N ASN A 111 -3.97 -13.73 9.60
CA ASN A 111 -3.83 -12.28 9.59
C ASN A 111 -3.79 -11.67 8.16
N PRO A 112 -4.90 -11.74 7.40
CA PRO A 112 -4.97 -11.16 6.08
C PRO A 112 -4.81 -9.63 6.15
N GLY A 113 -3.90 -9.09 5.34
CA GLY A 113 -3.50 -7.68 5.34
C GLY A 113 -3.73 -6.99 4.00
N ALA A 114 -2.70 -6.37 3.44
CA ALA A 114 -2.81 -5.64 2.18
C ALA A 114 -3.44 -6.49 1.08
N ILE A 115 -4.35 -5.87 0.31
CA ILE A 115 -5.17 -6.55 -0.69
C ILE A 115 -5.13 -5.77 -2.02
N ALA A 116 -5.07 -6.49 -3.13
CA ALA A 116 -5.17 -5.94 -4.48
C ALA A 116 -6.01 -6.87 -5.37
N VAL A 117 -6.66 -6.31 -6.38
CA VAL A 117 -7.50 -7.05 -7.32
C VAL A 117 -7.17 -6.60 -8.74
N ASP A 118 -6.96 -7.55 -9.65
CA ASP A 118 -6.65 -7.26 -11.05
C ASP A 118 -7.91 -7.11 -11.95
N SER A 119 -7.71 -6.87 -13.24
CA SER A 119 -8.81 -6.65 -14.19
C SER A 119 -9.66 -7.91 -14.43
N ARG A 120 -9.13 -9.10 -14.13
CA ARG A 120 -9.82 -10.38 -14.21
C ARG A 120 -10.49 -10.77 -12.91
N LYS A 121 -10.51 -9.86 -11.92
CA LYS A 121 -11.03 -10.10 -10.57
C LYS A 121 -10.28 -11.21 -9.82
N ARG A 122 -9.00 -11.46 -10.14
CA ARG A 122 -8.14 -12.27 -9.29
C ARG A 122 -7.74 -11.43 -8.09
N MET A 123 -7.87 -11.99 -6.92
CA MET A 123 -7.57 -11.31 -5.65
C MET A 123 -6.20 -11.78 -5.13
N TYR A 124 -5.40 -10.82 -4.70
CA TYR A 124 -4.11 -11.02 -4.08
C TYR A 124 -4.18 -10.48 -2.66
N VAL A 125 -3.77 -11.28 -1.67
CA VAL A 125 -3.88 -10.91 -0.26
C VAL A 125 -2.61 -11.27 0.47
N VAL A 126 -2.04 -10.32 1.19
CA VAL A 126 -0.93 -10.58 2.10
C VAL A 126 -1.45 -11.37 3.29
N SER A 127 -0.75 -12.44 3.64
CA SER A 127 -1.05 -13.27 4.81
C SER A 127 0.23 -13.65 5.53
N THR A 128 0.15 -13.83 6.83
CA THR A 128 1.27 -14.34 7.63
C THR A 128 1.43 -15.84 7.40
N MET A 129 2.66 -16.29 7.29
CA MET A 129 2.95 -17.73 7.18
C MET A 129 2.66 -18.45 8.51
N PRO A 130 2.29 -19.74 8.48
CA PRO A 130 2.24 -20.55 9.67
C PRO A 130 3.58 -20.53 10.43
N LYS A 131 3.53 -20.55 11.76
CA LYS A 131 4.73 -20.43 12.63
C LYS A 131 5.83 -21.41 12.28
N GLU A 132 5.48 -22.62 11.85
CA GLU A 132 6.40 -23.69 11.48
C GLU A 132 7.21 -23.40 10.22
N ARG A 133 6.79 -22.36 9.45
CA ARG A 133 7.44 -21.92 8.21
C ARG A 133 8.09 -20.55 8.32
N GLN A 134 7.97 -19.91 9.48
CA GLN A 134 8.59 -18.61 9.71
C GLN A 134 10.08 -18.79 10.02
N GLU A 135 10.91 -17.91 9.49
CA GLU A 135 12.33 -17.86 9.80
C GLU A 135 12.60 -16.70 10.77
N GLU A 136 13.43 -16.98 11.75
CA GLU A 136 13.93 -15.99 12.71
C GLU A 136 15.44 -15.82 12.57
N ASN A 137 15.91 -14.61 12.77
CA ASN A 137 17.35 -14.36 12.88
C ASN A 137 17.84 -14.73 14.30
N GLU A 138 19.15 -14.68 14.53
CA GLU A 138 19.79 -14.97 15.83
C GLU A 138 19.26 -14.11 16.99
N LYS A 139 18.57 -12.99 16.70
CA LYS A 139 17.97 -12.07 17.69
C LYS A 139 16.47 -12.32 17.91
N GLY A 140 15.90 -13.36 17.31
CA GLY A 140 14.48 -13.66 17.38
C GLY A 140 13.58 -12.71 16.55
N THR A 141 14.17 -11.98 15.60
CA THR A 141 13.38 -11.16 14.66
C THR A 141 12.87 -12.03 13.54
N LEU A 142 11.57 -12.02 13.30
CA LEU A 142 10.95 -12.74 12.19
C LEU A 142 11.46 -12.21 10.85
N LEU A 143 11.95 -13.11 10.02
CA LEU A 143 12.36 -12.86 8.65
C LEU A 143 11.39 -13.60 7.72
N TYR A 144 11.02 -12.94 6.62
CA TYR A 144 10.24 -13.60 5.56
C TYR A 144 8.97 -14.31 6.07
N SER A 145 8.24 -13.65 6.97
CA SER A 145 7.05 -14.22 7.62
C SER A 145 5.76 -14.04 6.82
N GLN A 146 5.81 -13.37 5.67
CA GLN A 146 4.63 -13.02 4.87
C GLN A 146 4.67 -13.65 3.49
N ILE A 147 3.48 -13.99 3.00
CA ILE A 147 3.23 -14.50 1.65
C ILE A 147 2.06 -13.74 1.02
N ILE A 148 1.87 -13.92 -0.27
CA ILE A 148 0.73 -13.39 -1.00
C ILE A 148 -0.12 -14.55 -1.49
N LEU A 149 -1.28 -14.72 -0.89
CA LEU A 149 -2.31 -15.66 -1.33
C LEU A 149 -2.94 -15.15 -2.63
N ARG A 150 -3.32 -16.07 -3.51
CA ARG A 150 -4.01 -15.77 -4.75
C ARG A 150 -5.33 -16.52 -4.81
N PHE A 151 -6.36 -15.83 -5.27
CA PHE A 151 -7.68 -16.39 -5.51
C PHE A 151 -8.13 -16.04 -6.92
N ALA A 152 -8.63 -17.03 -7.65
CA ALA A 152 -9.30 -16.81 -8.93
C ALA A 152 -10.61 -16.02 -8.73
N SER A 153 -11.18 -15.51 -9.81
CA SER A 153 -12.44 -14.74 -9.79
C SER A 153 -13.64 -15.52 -9.26
N ASP A 154 -13.57 -16.85 -9.30
CA ASP A 154 -14.58 -17.73 -8.72
C ASP A 154 -14.33 -18.03 -7.23
N GLY A 155 -13.26 -17.49 -6.66
CA GLY A 155 -12.85 -17.66 -5.27
C GLY A 155 -12.04 -18.92 -5.00
N THR A 156 -11.68 -19.69 -6.02
CA THR A 156 -10.77 -20.82 -5.87
C THR A 156 -9.36 -20.33 -5.51
N SER A 157 -8.76 -20.90 -4.46
CA SER A 157 -7.39 -20.59 -4.11
C SER A 157 -6.40 -21.17 -5.11
N GLU A 158 -5.41 -20.36 -5.49
CA GLU A 158 -4.28 -20.74 -6.36
C GLU A 158 -2.98 -20.87 -5.54
N ASP A 159 -1.87 -21.24 -6.20
CA ASP A 159 -0.56 -21.23 -5.58
C ASP A 159 -0.19 -19.82 -5.11
N TYR A 160 0.41 -19.71 -3.93
CA TYR A 160 0.82 -18.44 -3.34
C TYR A 160 2.20 -17.99 -3.88
N ILE A 161 2.47 -16.69 -3.77
CA ILE A 161 3.76 -16.06 -4.06
C ILE A 161 4.47 -15.76 -2.73
N GLY A 162 5.79 -15.96 -2.69
CA GLY A 162 6.60 -15.74 -1.49
C GLY A 162 7.21 -17.03 -0.93
N GLN A 163 7.29 -18.09 -1.77
CA GLN A 163 7.91 -19.35 -1.35
C GLN A 163 9.39 -19.12 -1.01
N GLN A 164 9.84 -19.81 0.03
CA GLN A 164 11.23 -19.95 0.38
C GLN A 164 11.88 -21.06 -0.44
N GLY A 165 13.22 -21.02 -0.54
CA GLY A 165 13.99 -22.04 -1.21
C GLY A 165 14.37 -21.73 -2.65
N ILE A 166 14.79 -22.75 -3.40
CA ILE A 166 15.33 -22.60 -4.76
C ILE A 166 14.21 -22.14 -5.70
N GLY A 167 14.40 -20.97 -6.33
CA GLY A 167 13.42 -20.37 -7.23
C GLY A 167 12.27 -19.63 -6.56
N GLY A 168 12.24 -19.58 -5.24
CA GLY A 168 11.28 -18.76 -4.48
C GLY A 168 11.70 -17.31 -4.37
N THR A 169 10.75 -16.45 -3.98
CA THR A 169 10.99 -15.03 -3.70
C THR A 169 10.40 -14.72 -2.33
N PRO A 170 11.14 -15.02 -1.25
CA PRO A 170 10.67 -14.68 0.09
C PRO A 170 10.64 -13.17 0.27
N PHE A 171 9.60 -12.65 0.92
CA PHE A 171 9.44 -11.22 1.15
C PHE A 171 9.94 -10.82 2.53
N PRO A 172 10.68 -9.70 2.65
CA PRO A 172 10.78 -8.98 3.91
C PRO A 172 9.38 -8.48 4.31
N PHE A 173 9.28 -7.49 5.19
CA PHE A 173 7.97 -6.96 5.59
C PHE A 173 7.25 -6.32 4.39
N ILE A 174 6.10 -6.88 3.97
CA ILE A 174 5.27 -6.34 2.89
C ILE A 174 4.48 -5.15 3.45
N LYS A 175 4.76 -3.95 2.93
CA LYS A 175 4.02 -2.73 3.26
C LYS A 175 2.70 -2.65 2.51
N ASN A 176 2.75 -2.91 1.19
CA ASN A 176 1.56 -2.85 0.33
C ASN A 176 1.76 -3.67 -0.95
N ILE A 177 0.64 -3.98 -1.61
CA ILE A 177 0.61 -4.65 -2.90
C ILE A 177 -0.32 -3.92 -3.85
N TYR A 178 -0.02 -3.96 -5.15
CA TYR A 178 -0.77 -3.28 -6.19
C TYR A 178 -0.90 -4.18 -7.41
N THR A 179 -1.94 -3.95 -8.20
CA THR A 179 -2.07 -4.52 -9.55
C THR A 179 -2.03 -3.42 -10.60
N THR A 180 -1.39 -3.68 -11.74
CA THR A 180 -1.34 -2.75 -12.87
C THR A 180 -2.49 -2.99 -13.85
N SER A 181 -2.63 -2.10 -14.84
CA SER A 181 -3.58 -2.27 -15.95
C SER A 181 -3.25 -3.46 -16.86
N SER A 182 -2.02 -3.98 -16.78
CA SER A 182 -1.57 -5.19 -17.47
C SER A 182 -1.65 -6.44 -16.59
N ASP A 183 -2.38 -6.38 -15.47
CA ASP A 183 -2.53 -7.46 -14.49
C ASP A 183 -1.21 -7.95 -13.88
N GLU A 184 -0.18 -7.10 -13.88
CA GLU A 184 1.09 -7.36 -13.21
C GLU A 184 0.93 -7.06 -11.70
N LEU A 185 1.56 -7.86 -10.85
CA LEU A 185 1.54 -7.66 -9.40
C LEU A 185 2.81 -6.93 -8.96
N VAL A 186 2.64 -5.86 -8.17
CA VAL A 186 3.74 -5.09 -7.59
C VAL A 186 3.68 -5.20 -6.08
N VAL A 187 4.78 -5.62 -5.47
CA VAL A 187 4.91 -5.85 -4.02
C VAL A 187 5.92 -4.87 -3.46
N VAL A 188 5.51 -4.02 -2.54
CA VAL A 188 6.36 -3.02 -1.89
C VAL A 188 6.72 -3.52 -0.50
N CYS A 189 7.99 -3.76 -0.26
CA CYS A 189 8.51 -4.30 0.99
C CYS A 189 9.41 -3.29 1.71
N LEU A 190 9.29 -3.19 3.02
CA LEU A 190 10.18 -2.42 3.87
C LEU A 190 11.39 -3.25 4.30
N THR A 191 12.53 -2.58 4.36
CA THR A 191 13.76 -3.10 4.94
C THR A 191 14.38 -2.06 5.86
N THR A 192 15.40 -2.43 6.60
CA THR A 192 16.16 -1.50 7.46
C THR A 192 16.91 -0.41 6.68
N GLU A 193 17.19 -0.64 5.40
CA GLU A 193 17.95 0.27 4.54
C GLU A 193 17.08 1.09 3.58
N GLY A 194 15.77 0.79 3.51
CA GLY A 194 14.84 1.43 2.60
C GLY A 194 13.69 0.53 2.17
N THR A 195 13.37 0.55 0.89
CA THR A 195 12.28 -0.22 0.29
C THR A 195 12.81 -1.12 -0.82
N ILE A 196 12.28 -2.33 -0.94
CA ILE A 196 12.48 -3.18 -2.10
C ILE A 196 11.13 -3.39 -2.78
N VAL A 197 11.08 -3.16 -4.09
CA VAL A 197 9.90 -3.42 -4.89
C VAL A 197 10.12 -4.66 -5.75
N TYR A 198 9.22 -5.61 -5.64
CA TYR A 198 9.18 -6.80 -6.49
C TYR A 198 8.07 -6.64 -7.51
N TRP A 199 8.39 -6.82 -8.77
CA TRP A 199 7.45 -6.68 -9.87
C TRP A 199 7.29 -8.02 -10.58
N PHE A 200 6.08 -8.58 -10.53
CA PHE A 200 5.75 -9.86 -11.11
C PHE A 200 4.91 -9.69 -12.37
N SER A 201 5.10 -10.59 -13.33
CA SER A 201 4.22 -10.71 -14.49
C SER A 201 2.81 -11.17 -14.08
N GLU A 202 1.86 -11.04 -14.99
CA GLU A 202 0.50 -11.59 -14.85
C GLU A 202 0.48 -13.09 -14.46
N ALA A 203 1.46 -13.85 -14.94
CA ALA A 203 1.61 -15.27 -14.64
C ALA A 203 2.29 -15.55 -13.29
N GLY A 204 2.71 -14.51 -12.54
CA GLY A 204 3.34 -14.66 -11.24
C GLY A 204 4.87 -14.88 -11.28
N PHE A 205 5.54 -14.65 -12.43
CA PHE A 205 7.00 -14.72 -12.51
C PHE A 205 7.63 -13.39 -12.14
N LEU A 206 8.66 -13.41 -11.29
CA LEU A 206 9.43 -12.22 -10.94
C LEU A 206 10.13 -11.65 -12.18
N MET A 207 9.82 -10.39 -12.51
CA MET A 207 10.45 -9.66 -13.61
C MET A 207 11.53 -8.70 -13.14
N TYR A 208 11.24 -7.95 -12.06
CA TYR A 208 12.16 -6.95 -11.52
C TYR A 208 12.19 -7.01 -10.00
N GLN A 209 13.38 -6.76 -9.46
CA GLN A 209 13.60 -6.47 -8.05
C GLN A 209 14.34 -5.14 -7.95
N ILE A 210 13.68 -4.13 -7.41
CA ILE A 210 14.16 -2.75 -7.43
C ILE A 210 14.43 -2.30 -5.99
N PRO A 211 15.70 -2.27 -5.54
CA PRO A 211 16.05 -1.67 -4.26
C PRO A 211 16.01 -0.15 -4.35
N ILE A 212 15.37 0.50 -3.40
CA ILE A 212 15.29 1.95 -3.23
C ILE A 212 15.87 2.26 -1.86
N LEU A 213 17.14 2.62 -1.82
CA LEU A 213 17.87 2.81 -0.57
C LEU A 213 17.80 4.28 -0.11
N ILE A 214 17.63 4.49 1.19
CA ILE A 214 17.58 5.84 1.79
C ILE A 214 18.85 6.64 1.48
N LYS A 215 20.03 6.00 1.54
CA LYS A 215 21.32 6.62 1.25
C LYS A 215 21.46 7.13 -0.20
N ASP A 216 20.69 6.56 -1.12
CA ASP A 216 20.73 6.87 -2.54
C ASP A 216 19.56 7.78 -2.96
N ALA A 217 18.82 8.34 -1.97
CA ALA A 217 17.73 9.27 -2.24
C ALA A 217 18.22 10.45 -3.09
N PRO A 218 17.47 10.85 -4.14
CA PRO A 218 17.88 11.94 -5.01
C PRO A 218 18.08 13.23 -4.20
N LYS A 219 19.09 14.01 -4.54
CA LYS A 219 19.31 15.35 -3.97
C LYS A 219 18.63 16.38 -4.86
N THR A 220 18.01 17.38 -4.25
CA THR A 220 17.39 18.50 -4.95
C THR A 220 18.13 19.81 -4.64
N ASP A 221 18.16 20.75 -5.58
CA ASP A 221 18.84 22.04 -5.40
C ASP A 221 18.17 22.91 -4.32
N ASP A 222 16.85 22.74 -4.12
CA ASP A 222 16.08 23.44 -3.08
C ASP A 222 16.31 22.88 -1.67
N ALA A 223 16.49 21.59 -1.58
CA ALA A 223 17.08 21.03 -0.39
C ALA A 223 18.56 21.45 -0.47
N LYS A 224 18.91 22.58 0.12
CA LYS A 224 20.26 22.83 0.56
C LYS A 224 20.58 21.80 1.65
N ALA A 225 20.46 20.54 1.27
CA ALA A 225 21.04 19.45 1.98
C ALA A 225 22.54 19.73 1.95
N GLY A 226 22.92 20.71 2.75
CA GLY A 226 24.27 20.83 3.17
C GLY A 226 24.73 19.46 3.59
N ALA A 227 25.97 19.22 3.85
CA ALA A 227 26.53 17.92 4.19
C ALA A 227 25.76 17.15 5.30
N ASN A 228 24.77 17.75 5.94
CA ASN A 228 23.98 17.27 7.08
C ASN A 228 22.48 17.16 6.82
N GLY A 229 22.00 17.34 5.58
CA GLY A 229 20.56 17.17 5.28
C GLY A 229 20.08 15.72 5.47
N ILE A 230 18.89 15.55 6.03
CA ILE A 230 18.26 14.26 6.28
C ILE A 230 17.17 14.06 5.24
N SER A 231 17.20 12.92 4.56
CA SER A 231 16.12 12.47 3.68
C SER A 231 15.44 11.24 4.25
N VAL A 232 14.10 11.23 4.20
CA VAL A 232 13.28 10.14 4.69
C VAL A 232 12.44 9.62 3.54
N LEU A 233 12.60 8.34 3.22
CA LEU A 233 11.76 7.65 2.24
C LEU A 233 10.40 7.36 2.88
N GLN A 234 9.37 8.05 2.42
CA GLN A 234 8.02 7.96 2.97
C GLN A 234 7.20 6.84 2.32
N ASP A 235 7.18 6.84 1.00
CA ASP A 235 6.37 5.88 0.27
C ASP A 235 6.91 5.58 -1.13
N VAL A 236 6.51 4.42 -1.66
CA VAL A 236 6.78 4.00 -3.03
C VAL A 236 5.49 3.44 -3.60
N ILE A 237 4.99 4.08 -4.65
CA ILE A 237 3.72 3.74 -5.28
C ILE A 237 3.98 3.44 -6.77
N PRO A 238 3.56 2.29 -7.30
CA PRO A 238 3.69 2.01 -8.74
C PRO A 238 2.68 2.84 -9.56
N ASP A 239 3.09 3.22 -10.76
CA ASP A 239 2.18 3.67 -11.79
C ASP A 239 1.36 2.46 -12.30
N CYS A 240 0.05 2.57 -12.29
CA CYS A 240 -0.82 1.48 -12.74
C CYS A 240 -0.80 1.25 -14.26
N THR A 241 -0.28 2.18 -15.06
CA THR A 241 -0.31 2.12 -16.53
C THR A 241 1.04 1.91 -17.17
N SER A 242 2.12 2.18 -16.45
CA SER A 242 3.48 2.05 -16.96
C SER A 242 4.43 1.49 -15.90
N ARG A 243 5.56 0.95 -16.33
CA ARG A 243 6.59 0.43 -15.42
C ARG A 243 7.42 1.56 -14.82
N LYS A 244 6.74 2.37 -13.98
CA LYS A 244 7.34 3.43 -13.18
C LYS A 244 6.94 3.28 -11.74
N LEU A 245 7.78 3.82 -10.87
CA LEU A 245 7.49 3.99 -9.46
C LEU A 245 7.47 5.48 -9.14
N PHE A 246 6.61 5.90 -8.24
CA PHE A 246 6.63 7.23 -7.64
C PHE A 246 7.20 7.10 -6.23
N VAL A 247 8.36 7.70 -6.03
CA VAL A 247 9.12 7.64 -4.78
C VAL A 247 8.93 8.95 -4.03
N LYS A 248 8.23 8.91 -2.91
CA LYS A 248 7.98 10.07 -2.05
C LYS A 248 9.09 10.19 -1.01
N VAL A 249 9.77 11.34 -1.00
CA VAL A 249 10.88 11.63 -0.09
C VAL A 249 10.63 12.95 0.61
N ASP A 250 10.74 12.94 1.94
CA ASP A 250 10.74 14.13 2.77
C ASP A 250 12.17 14.54 3.09
N TYR A 251 12.41 15.84 3.04
CA TYR A 251 13.70 16.44 3.33
C TYR A 251 13.62 17.28 4.59
N TYR A 252 14.63 17.16 5.44
CA TYR A 252 14.77 17.87 6.70
C TYR A 252 16.15 18.50 6.81
N GLU A 253 16.24 19.59 7.56
CA GLU A 253 17.50 20.27 7.92
C GLU A 253 17.68 20.26 9.44
N PRO A 254 18.93 20.12 9.93
CA PRO A 254 19.20 20.26 11.35
C PRO A 254 18.87 21.69 11.81
N ARG A 255 18.08 21.78 12.88
CA ARG A 255 17.86 23.05 13.57
C ARG A 255 18.98 23.28 14.57
N ILE A 256 19.69 24.38 14.40
CA ILE A 256 20.78 24.80 15.30
C ILE A 256 20.23 25.79 16.30
N ASP A 257 20.42 25.52 17.59
CA ASP A 257 20.13 26.47 18.66
C ASP A 257 21.10 27.65 18.57
N GLU A 258 20.57 28.86 18.55
CA GLU A 258 21.37 30.07 18.32
C GLU A 258 22.32 30.38 19.49
N ASP A 259 21.94 30.02 20.70
CA ASP A 259 22.74 30.31 21.92
C ASP A 259 23.82 29.26 22.15
N SER A 260 23.46 27.98 22.09
CA SER A 260 24.38 26.88 22.39
C SER A 260 25.18 26.41 21.17
N LYS A 261 24.81 26.82 19.94
CA LYS A 261 25.38 26.36 18.67
C LYS A 261 25.34 24.83 18.50
N THR A 262 24.43 24.16 19.20
CA THR A 262 24.24 22.72 19.15
C THR A 262 22.98 22.36 18.33
N GLU A 263 22.91 21.13 17.79
CA GLU A 263 21.72 20.64 17.14
C GLU A 263 20.58 20.47 18.16
N ALA A 264 19.48 21.20 17.96
CA ALA A 264 18.30 21.21 18.82
C ALA A 264 17.09 20.48 18.22
N GLY A 265 17.26 19.83 17.07
CA GLY A 265 16.20 19.10 16.38
C GLY A 265 16.36 19.11 14.86
N ILE A 266 15.28 18.76 14.17
CA ILE A 266 15.21 18.80 12.70
C ILE A 266 13.97 19.58 12.27
N ASP A 267 14.09 20.37 11.22
CA ASP A 267 13.00 21.12 10.62
C ASP A 267 12.66 20.51 9.26
N PHE A 268 11.37 20.33 9.00
CA PHE A 268 10.89 19.89 7.71
C PHE A 268 11.11 20.98 6.65
N VAL A 269 11.68 20.59 5.52
CA VAL A 269 11.94 21.50 4.40
C VAL A 269 10.88 21.34 3.32
N LYS A 270 10.75 20.14 2.75
CA LYS A 270 9.88 19.90 1.62
C LYS A 270 9.72 18.41 1.32
N THR A 271 8.59 18.07 0.72
CA THR A 271 8.34 16.76 0.13
C THR A 271 8.47 16.81 -1.38
N TYR A 272 9.12 15.82 -1.95
CA TYR A 272 9.16 15.58 -3.39
C TYR A 272 8.69 14.18 -3.74
N VAL A 273 8.07 14.06 -4.92
CA VAL A 273 7.75 12.80 -5.55
C VAL A 273 8.61 12.65 -6.80
N PHE A 274 9.44 11.62 -6.83
CA PHE A 274 10.34 11.31 -7.94
C PHE A 274 9.77 10.16 -8.76
N PRO A 275 9.54 10.35 -10.08
CA PRO A 275 9.28 9.22 -10.97
C PRO A 275 10.58 8.43 -11.17
N LEU A 276 10.52 7.11 -10.96
CA LEU A 276 11.63 6.18 -11.16
C LEU A 276 11.24 5.19 -12.28
N ALA A 277 11.98 5.17 -13.36
CA ALA A 277 11.80 4.21 -14.45
C ALA A 277 12.36 2.84 -14.02
N VAL A 278 11.50 1.82 -13.94
CA VAL A 278 11.84 0.47 -13.45
C VAL A 278 12.95 -0.17 -14.30
N GLU A 279 12.84 -0.08 -15.63
CA GLU A 279 13.77 -0.75 -16.54
C GLU A 279 15.19 -0.15 -16.53
N SER A 280 15.30 1.16 -16.32
CA SER A 280 16.59 1.85 -16.35
C SER A 280 17.15 2.19 -14.96
N GLY A 281 16.33 2.12 -13.92
CA GLY A 281 16.68 2.56 -12.58
C GLY A 281 16.95 4.06 -12.46
N LYS A 282 16.49 4.87 -13.43
CA LYS A 282 16.77 6.32 -13.45
C LYS A 282 15.60 7.12 -12.92
N TYR A 283 15.91 8.05 -12.03
CA TYR A 283 14.97 9.06 -11.58
C TYR A 283 14.71 10.12 -12.66
N GLY A 284 13.45 10.49 -12.80
CA GLY A 284 13.04 11.61 -13.65
C GLY A 284 12.95 12.93 -12.88
N THR A 285 12.35 13.94 -13.50
CA THR A 285 12.15 15.26 -12.89
C THR A 285 11.18 15.16 -11.71
N PRO A 286 11.58 15.61 -10.52
CA PRO A 286 10.73 15.56 -9.34
C PRO A 286 9.56 16.54 -9.41
N VAL A 287 8.48 16.20 -8.73
CA VAL A 287 7.35 17.09 -8.48
C VAL A 287 7.36 17.44 -6.99
N ALA A 288 7.41 18.73 -6.69
CA ALA A 288 7.28 19.20 -5.32
C ALA A 288 5.83 19.07 -4.84
N VAL A 289 5.62 18.50 -3.67
CA VAL A 289 4.30 18.49 -3.04
C VAL A 289 4.07 19.86 -2.41
N PRO A 290 3.01 20.60 -2.78
CA PRO A 290 2.71 21.88 -2.15
C PRO A 290 2.41 21.67 -0.66
N PRO A 291 2.72 22.67 0.19
CA PRO A 291 2.33 22.62 1.59
C PRO A 291 0.79 22.57 1.69
N TYR A 292 0.29 21.75 2.59
CA TYR A 292 -1.14 21.67 2.89
C TYR A 292 -1.35 21.81 4.40
N GLU A 293 -2.45 22.41 4.76
CA GLU A 293 -2.91 22.47 6.15
C GLU A 293 -4.04 21.46 6.32
N GLU A 294 -3.86 20.52 7.24
CA GLU A 294 -4.96 19.67 7.68
C GLU A 294 -5.87 20.45 8.61
N THR A 295 -7.07 20.76 8.13
CA THR A 295 -8.11 21.30 9.01
C THR A 295 -8.88 20.11 9.59
N VAL A 296 -8.52 19.71 10.80
CA VAL A 296 -9.34 18.75 11.55
C VAL A 296 -10.59 19.48 12.00
N SER A 297 -11.70 19.22 11.33
CA SER A 297 -13.02 19.63 11.83
C SER A 297 -13.34 18.79 13.07
N ALA A 298 -13.43 19.45 14.21
CA ALA A 298 -13.81 18.84 15.49
C ALA A 298 -15.30 18.49 15.51
#